data_e34e4334932567990f1a317590f8cace
#
_entry.id   e34e4334932567990f1a317590f8cace
#
_cell.length_a   1.000
_cell.length_b   1.000
_cell.length_c   1.000
_cell.angle_alpha   90.00
_cell.angle_beta   90.00
_cell.angle_gamma   90.00
#
_symmetry.space_group_name_H-M   'P 1'
#
loop_
_entity.id
_entity.type
_entity.pdbx_description
1 polymer ?
#
loop_
_entity_poly.entity_id
_entity_poly.type
_entity_poly.pdbx_seq_one_letter_code
_entity_poly.pdbx_strand_id
1 'polypeptide(L)'
;MNSPPPLPSRRPIGQVLIAQGVISEDQLRIALLEQMKSNLPVGRLLVSLGFVSEATLREALGESLGQKSIDLAHATVDADALRLVPRELAMRHHLLPLAYHTAEQRLTIAIADHNDIVAMDKLRALFTHDVLIESLLAGESEIARAIDQYYGHELSIDGILHEIETGEID
;
A
#
# COMPACT_ATOMS: atom_id res chain seq x y z
N MET A 1 -36.56 5.86 10.44
CA MET A 1 -36.16 5.53 11.01
C MET A 1 -34.77 5.66 11.06
N ASN A 2 -34.11 5.05 11.44
CA ASN A 2 -32.79 5.35 11.59
C ASN A 2 -31.99 4.65 10.63
N SER A 3 -31.53 5.33 9.61
CA SER A 3 -30.44 4.77 8.84
C SER A 3 -29.24 4.74 9.75
N PRO A 4 -28.39 3.73 9.62
CA PRO A 4 -27.14 3.72 10.38
C PRO A 4 -26.33 4.95 10.03
N PRO A 5 -25.60 5.52 10.97
CA PRO A 5 -24.78 6.66 10.65
C PRO A 5 -23.78 6.28 9.58
N PRO A 6 -23.43 7.20 8.69
CA PRO A 6 -22.42 6.90 7.70
C PRO A 6 -21.13 6.51 8.40
N LEU A 7 -20.44 5.53 7.86
CA LEU A 7 -19.15 5.13 8.42
C LEU A 7 -18.21 6.32 8.42
N PRO A 8 -17.54 6.59 9.54
CA PRO A 8 -16.64 7.74 9.59
C PRO A 8 -15.59 7.73 8.51
N SER A 9 -15.27 6.56 8.01
CA SER A 9 -14.25 6.35 7.01
C SER A 9 -14.70 6.69 5.60
N ARG A 10 -15.93 7.21 5.42
CA ARG A 10 -16.45 7.42 4.08
C ARG A 10 -16.41 8.85 3.59
N ARG A 11 -15.71 9.73 4.28
CA ARG A 11 -15.56 11.09 3.78
C ARG A 11 -14.70 11.08 2.52
N PRO A 12 -15.10 11.81 1.48
CA PRO A 12 -14.26 11.91 0.29
C PRO A 12 -12.89 12.46 0.65
N ILE A 13 -11.85 11.90 0.07
CA ILE A 13 -10.47 12.27 0.41
C ILE A 13 -10.21 13.76 0.16
N GLY A 14 -10.79 14.32 -0.91
CA GLY A 14 -10.62 15.74 -1.20
C GLY A 14 -11.12 16.61 -0.06
N GLN A 15 -12.25 16.26 0.53
CA GLN A 15 -12.81 17.03 1.65
C GLN A 15 -11.95 16.91 2.90
N VAL A 16 -11.38 15.73 3.14
CA VAL A 16 -10.48 15.53 4.26
C VAL A 16 -9.24 16.43 4.11
N LEU A 17 -8.69 16.48 2.92
CA LEU A 17 -7.50 17.30 2.64
C LEU A 17 -7.78 18.78 2.80
N ILE A 18 -8.96 19.24 2.37
CA ILE A 18 -9.37 20.62 2.56
C ILE A 18 -9.51 20.92 4.05
N ALA A 19 -10.18 20.03 4.80
CA ALA A 19 -10.39 20.21 6.23
C ALA A 19 -9.07 20.29 6.99
N GLN A 20 -8.06 19.57 6.54
CA GLN A 20 -6.73 19.60 7.15
C GLN A 20 -5.88 20.79 6.69
N GLY A 21 -6.38 21.58 5.76
CA GLY A 21 -5.64 22.71 5.23
C GLY A 21 -4.52 22.33 4.29
N VAL A 22 -4.52 21.12 3.78
CA VAL A 22 -3.46 20.61 2.90
C VAL A 22 -3.63 21.11 1.47
N ILE A 23 -4.88 21.19 1.01
CA ILE A 23 -5.20 21.73 -0.31
C ILE A 23 -6.32 22.76 -0.18
N SER A 24 -6.43 23.61 -1.19
CA SER A 24 -7.53 24.58 -1.27
C SER A 24 -8.68 24.00 -2.09
N GLU A 25 -9.83 24.66 -2.01
CA GLU A 25 -10.98 24.28 -2.83
C GLU A 25 -10.67 24.41 -4.31
N ASP A 26 -9.87 25.42 -4.69
CA ASP A 26 -9.47 25.62 -6.07
C ASP A 26 -8.58 24.47 -6.57
N GLN A 27 -7.66 24.03 -5.73
CA GLN A 27 -6.80 22.90 -6.08
C GLN A 27 -7.61 21.62 -6.27
N LEU A 28 -8.59 21.39 -5.41
CA LEU A 28 -9.48 20.24 -5.58
C LEU A 28 -10.28 20.34 -6.87
N ARG A 29 -10.77 21.54 -7.18
CA ARG A 29 -11.52 21.76 -8.42
C ARG A 29 -10.67 21.45 -9.64
N ILE A 30 -9.42 21.88 -9.65
CA ILE A 30 -8.50 21.60 -10.76
C ILE A 30 -8.30 20.09 -10.91
N ALA A 31 -8.09 19.38 -9.81
CA ALA A 31 -7.91 17.94 -9.85
C ALA A 31 -9.15 17.21 -10.35
N LEU A 32 -10.33 17.67 -9.93
CA LEU A 32 -11.58 17.06 -10.38
C LEU A 32 -11.83 17.29 -11.88
N LEU A 33 -11.43 18.45 -12.39
CA LEU A 33 -11.51 18.70 -13.84
C LEU A 33 -10.57 17.78 -14.62
N GLU A 34 -9.37 17.57 -14.08
CA GLU A 34 -8.44 16.62 -14.68
C GLU A 34 -8.97 15.20 -14.64
N GLN A 35 -9.66 14.84 -13.56
CA GLN A 35 -10.25 13.52 -13.43
C GLN A 35 -11.25 13.22 -14.52
N MET A 36 -11.99 14.21 -14.93
CA MET A 36 -12.96 14.05 -16.01
C MET A 36 -12.28 13.65 -17.33
N LYS A 37 -11.02 14.04 -17.51
CA LYS A 37 -10.27 13.73 -18.72
C LYS A 37 -9.52 12.42 -18.64
N SER A 38 -9.04 12.06 -17.45
CA SER A 38 -8.09 10.98 -17.29
C SER A 38 -8.64 9.75 -16.61
N ASN A 39 -9.76 9.86 -15.91
CA ASN A 39 -10.35 8.78 -15.10
C ASN A 39 -9.44 8.24 -14.01
N LEU A 40 -8.43 8.99 -13.62
CA LEU A 40 -7.55 8.58 -12.53
C LEU A 40 -8.19 8.97 -11.19
N PRO A 41 -7.84 8.28 -10.10
CA PRO A 41 -8.31 8.69 -8.78
C PRO A 41 -7.85 10.11 -8.45
N VAL A 42 -8.71 10.88 -7.76
CA VAL A 42 -8.41 12.28 -7.48
C VAL A 42 -7.14 12.42 -6.62
N GLY A 43 -6.91 11.49 -5.68
CA GLY A 43 -5.70 11.54 -4.88
C GLY A 43 -4.43 11.43 -5.71
N ARG A 44 -4.43 10.54 -6.69
CA ARG A 44 -3.31 10.39 -7.60
C ARG A 44 -3.07 11.66 -8.41
N LEU A 45 -4.15 12.30 -8.85
CA LEU A 45 -4.05 13.55 -9.59
C LEU A 45 -3.50 14.68 -8.73
N LEU A 46 -3.93 14.76 -7.47
CA LEU A 46 -3.42 15.78 -6.55
C LEU A 46 -1.91 15.64 -6.35
N VAL A 47 -1.42 14.42 -6.25
CA VAL A 47 0.02 14.17 -6.15
C VAL A 47 0.72 14.52 -7.46
N SER A 48 0.16 14.09 -8.57
CA SER A 48 0.72 14.34 -9.90
C SER A 48 0.82 15.82 -10.22
N LEU A 49 -0.18 16.60 -9.79
CA LEU A 49 -0.21 18.05 -10.01
C LEU A 49 0.68 18.81 -9.01
N GLY A 50 1.26 18.12 -8.05
CA GLY A 50 2.13 18.74 -7.07
C GLY A 50 1.41 19.45 -5.95
N PHE A 51 0.10 19.24 -5.80
CA PHE A 51 -0.69 19.90 -4.76
C PHE A 51 -0.55 19.25 -3.39
N VAL A 52 -0.18 17.97 -3.35
CA VAL A 52 0.01 17.23 -2.10
C VAL A 52 1.10 16.19 -2.31
N SER A 53 1.87 15.92 -1.26
CA SER A 53 2.86 14.86 -1.33
C SER A 53 2.19 13.51 -1.13
N GLU A 54 2.83 12.46 -1.61
CA GLU A 54 2.32 11.12 -1.42
C GLU A 54 2.22 10.76 0.07
N ALA A 55 3.20 11.18 0.87
CA ALA A 55 3.19 10.95 2.31
C ALA A 55 1.99 11.61 2.98
N THR A 56 1.71 12.86 2.62
CA THR A 56 0.56 13.57 3.18
C THR A 56 -0.75 12.93 2.76
N LEU A 57 -0.83 12.51 1.51
CA LEU A 57 -2.03 11.81 1.02
C LEU A 57 -2.24 10.50 1.77
N ARG A 58 -1.18 9.74 1.99
CA ARG A 58 -1.25 8.48 2.75
C ARG A 58 -1.79 8.72 4.15
N GLU A 59 -1.26 9.74 4.84
CA GLU A 59 -1.70 10.06 6.20
C GLU A 59 -3.16 10.48 6.23
N ALA A 60 -3.58 11.27 5.25
CA ALA A 60 -4.96 11.72 5.17
C ALA A 60 -5.91 10.56 4.88
N LEU A 61 -5.50 9.62 4.03
CA LEU A 61 -6.27 8.42 3.78
C LEU A 61 -6.42 7.58 5.03
N GLY A 62 -5.34 7.39 5.77
CA GLY A 62 -5.38 6.66 7.03
C GLY A 62 -6.35 7.28 8.01
N GLU A 63 -6.29 8.60 8.15
CA GLU A 63 -7.19 9.32 9.04
C GLU A 63 -8.65 9.20 8.58
N SER A 64 -8.87 9.36 7.28
CA SER A 64 -10.22 9.29 6.72
C SER A 64 -10.86 7.91 6.91
N LEU A 65 -10.06 6.86 6.83
CA LEU A 65 -10.53 5.49 6.91
C LEU A 65 -10.46 4.91 8.32
N GLY A 66 -9.89 5.66 9.27
CA GLY A 66 -9.65 5.13 10.60
C GLY A 66 -8.60 4.01 10.60
N GLN A 67 -7.74 3.99 9.59
CA GLN A 67 -6.76 2.95 9.37
C GLN A 67 -5.36 3.50 9.69
N LYS A 68 -4.55 2.70 10.36
CA LYS A 68 -3.17 3.11 10.62
C LYS A 68 -2.38 3.14 9.31
N SER A 69 -1.50 4.13 9.20
CA SER A 69 -0.62 4.26 8.05
C SER A 69 0.83 4.01 8.47
N ILE A 70 1.69 3.77 7.49
CA ILE A 70 3.09 3.54 7.74
C ILE A 70 3.92 4.27 6.69
N ASP A 71 5.05 4.81 7.12
CA ASP A 71 6.02 5.44 6.22
C ASP A 71 7.07 4.39 5.86
N LEU A 72 7.00 3.89 4.64
CA LEU A 72 7.90 2.83 4.20
C LEU A 72 9.35 3.26 4.09
N ALA A 73 9.62 4.57 3.98
CA ALA A 73 11.00 5.07 3.96
C ALA A 73 11.71 4.82 5.30
N HIS A 74 10.94 4.72 6.38
CA HIS A 74 11.48 4.53 7.72
C HIS A 74 11.05 3.22 8.38
N ALA A 75 10.40 2.35 7.61
CA ALA A 75 9.89 1.10 8.16
C ALA A 75 10.97 0.02 8.16
N THR A 76 10.84 -0.90 9.11
CA THR A 76 11.67 -2.08 9.15
C THR A 76 10.92 -3.21 8.43
N VAL A 77 11.61 -3.90 7.54
CA VAL A 77 11.02 -5.00 6.77
C VAL A 77 11.82 -6.27 7.06
N ASP A 78 11.13 -7.28 7.58
CA ASP A 78 11.77 -8.55 7.89
C ASP A 78 11.92 -9.41 6.63
N ALA A 79 13.12 -9.94 6.42
CA ALA A 79 13.37 -10.81 5.28
C ALA A 79 12.50 -12.06 5.34
N ASP A 80 12.22 -12.56 6.55
CA ASP A 80 11.38 -13.74 6.71
C ASP A 80 9.96 -13.50 6.21
N ALA A 81 9.43 -12.30 6.47
CA ALA A 81 8.10 -11.94 5.96
C ALA A 81 8.08 -11.86 4.44
N LEU A 82 9.14 -11.31 3.86
CA LEU A 82 9.25 -11.23 2.39
C LEU A 82 9.21 -12.62 1.75
N ARG A 83 9.83 -13.60 2.38
CA ARG A 83 9.86 -14.96 1.86
C ARG A 83 8.51 -15.65 1.90
N LEU A 84 7.63 -15.22 2.77
CA LEU A 84 6.32 -15.83 2.92
C LEU A 84 5.35 -15.39 1.83
N VAL A 85 5.60 -14.25 1.18
CA VAL A 85 4.69 -13.69 0.21
C VAL A 85 5.41 -13.55 -1.13
N PRO A 86 4.91 -14.16 -2.22
CA PRO A 86 5.54 -14.05 -3.52
C PRO A 86 5.54 -12.61 -4.02
N ARG A 87 6.61 -12.22 -4.69
CA ARG A 87 6.73 -10.89 -5.28
C ARG A 87 5.57 -10.57 -6.20
N GLU A 88 5.14 -11.55 -6.99
CA GLU A 88 4.05 -11.38 -7.94
C GLU A 88 2.76 -10.97 -7.25
N LEU A 89 2.46 -11.59 -6.12
CA LEU A 89 1.28 -11.25 -5.34
C LEU A 89 1.40 -9.83 -4.80
N ALA A 90 2.57 -9.47 -4.27
CA ALA A 90 2.82 -8.13 -3.75
C ALA A 90 2.63 -7.08 -4.83
N MET A 91 3.15 -7.32 -6.02
CA MET A 91 3.02 -6.38 -7.14
C MET A 91 1.58 -6.25 -7.62
N ARG A 92 0.88 -7.38 -7.71
CA ARG A 92 -0.48 -7.39 -8.24
C ARG A 92 -1.44 -6.63 -7.34
N HIS A 93 -1.26 -6.77 -6.03
CA HIS A 93 -2.19 -6.18 -5.06
C HIS A 93 -1.63 -4.97 -4.33
N HIS A 94 -0.48 -4.47 -4.76
CA HIS A 94 0.17 -3.29 -4.17
C HIS A 94 0.27 -3.42 -2.66
N LEU A 95 0.96 -4.45 -2.24
CA LEU A 95 1.21 -4.69 -0.81
C LEU A 95 2.67 -5.08 -0.59
N LEU A 96 3.12 -4.94 0.66
CA LEU A 96 4.47 -5.31 1.05
C LEU A 96 4.41 -5.98 2.42
N PRO A 97 4.86 -7.23 2.54
CA PRO A 97 4.93 -7.85 3.86
C PRO A 97 6.02 -7.17 4.70
N LEU A 98 5.70 -6.89 5.95
CA LEU A 98 6.60 -6.17 6.85
C LEU A 98 7.18 -7.07 7.93
N ALA A 99 6.36 -7.90 8.55
CA ALA A 99 6.78 -8.76 9.65
C ALA A 99 5.82 -9.92 9.81
N TYR A 100 6.35 -11.03 10.28
CA TYR A 100 5.52 -12.16 10.67
C TYR A 100 5.82 -12.50 12.13
N HIS A 101 4.79 -12.46 12.95
CA HIS A 101 4.89 -12.75 14.39
C HIS A 101 4.41 -14.17 14.62
N THR A 102 5.35 -15.09 14.77
CA THR A 102 5.08 -16.51 14.85
C THR A 102 4.18 -16.87 16.05
N ALA A 103 4.47 -16.28 17.20
CA ALA A 103 3.71 -16.60 18.41
C ALA A 103 2.24 -16.23 18.29
N GLU A 104 1.95 -15.15 17.55
CA GLU A 104 0.59 -14.65 17.38
C GLU A 104 -0.05 -15.09 16.07
N GLN A 105 0.75 -15.74 15.22
CA GLN A 105 0.34 -16.09 13.86
C GLN A 105 -0.24 -14.88 13.14
N ARG A 106 0.50 -13.78 13.18
CA ARG A 106 0.06 -12.51 12.61
C ARG A 106 1.06 -12.04 11.56
N LEU A 107 0.54 -11.76 10.37
CA LEU A 107 1.31 -11.17 9.28
C LEU A 107 0.96 -9.68 9.20
N THR A 108 1.96 -8.82 9.33
CA THR A 108 1.78 -7.39 9.20
C THR A 108 2.21 -6.98 7.79
N ILE A 109 1.35 -6.28 7.09
CA ILE A 109 1.62 -5.84 5.73
C ILE A 109 1.35 -4.34 5.58
N ALA A 110 2.02 -3.72 4.62
CA ALA A 110 1.63 -2.42 4.09
C ALA A 110 0.81 -2.67 2.85
N ILE A 111 -0.26 -1.93 2.65
CA ILE A 111 -1.14 -2.12 1.50
C ILE A 111 -1.72 -0.78 1.07
N ALA A 112 -1.89 -0.61 -0.23
CA ALA A 112 -2.45 0.63 -0.78
C ALA A 112 -3.97 0.68 -0.60
N ASP A 113 -4.64 -0.46 -0.73
CA ASP A 113 -6.10 -0.54 -0.58
C ASP A 113 -6.45 -1.56 0.50
N HIS A 114 -6.81 -1.08 1.67
CA HIS A 114 -7.14 -1.97 2.79
C HIS A 114 -8.45 -2.75 2.58
N ASN A 115 -9.22 -2.39 1.57
CA ASN A 115 -10.46 -3.08 1.22
C ASN A 115 -10.27 -4.17 0.17
N ASP A 116 -9.04 -4.49 -0.18
CA ASP A 116 -8.77 -5.52 -1.17
C ASP A 116 -8.95 -6.90 -0.52
N ILE A 117 -10.18 -7.38 -0.54
CA ILE A 117 -10.55 -8.66 0.07
C ILE A 117 -9.87 -9.82 -0.65
N VAL A 118 -9.72 -9.71 -1.97
CA VAL A 118 -9.05 -10.75 -2.76
C VAL A 118 -7.61 -10.91 -2.30
N ALA A 119 -6.91 -9.80 -2.07
CA ALA A 119 -5.54 -9.86 -1.56
C ALA A 119 -5.48 -10.55 -0.20
N MET A 120 -6.41 -10.22 0.68
CA MET A 120 -6.46 -10.83 2.02
C MET A 120 -6.70 -12.33 1.93
N ASP A 121 -7.61 -12.76 1.07
CA ASP A 121 -7.88 -14.18 0.89
C ASP A 121 -6.67 -14.91 0.32
N LYS A 122 -5.99 -14.31 -0.63
CA LYS A 122 -4.78 -14.91 -1.22
C LYS A 122 -3.65 -15.00 -0.21
N LEU A 123 -3.51 -14.00 0.64
CA LEU A 123 -2.50 -14.03 1.71
C LEU A 123 -2.78 -15.17 2.69
N ARG A 124 -4.03 -15.32 3.10
CA ARG A 124 -4.39 -16.40 4.01
C ARG A 124 -4.18 -17.77 3.39
N ALA A 125 -4.37 -17.88 2.08
CA ALA A 125 -4.18 -19.14 1.37
C ALA A 125 -2.72 -19.59 1.32
N LEU A 126 -1.78 -18.70 1.59
CA LEU A 126 -0.36 -19.05 1.64
C LEU A 126 0.01 -19.87 2.88
N PHE A 127 -0.86 -19.92 3.86
CA PHE A 127 -0.58 -20.59 5.13
C PHE A 127 -1.46 -21.82 5.29
N THR A 128 -0.94 -22.80 6.02
CA THR A 128 -1.67 -24.04 6.32
C THR A 128 -2.51 -23.92 7.60
N HIS A 129 -2.42 -22.78 8.27
CA HIS A 129 -3.13 -22.49 9.49
C HIS A 129 -3.74 -21.10 9.41
N ASP A 130 -4.60 -20.77 10.35
CA ASP A 130 -5.20 -19.46 10.39
C ASP A 130 -4.17 -18.40 10.71
N VAL A 131 -4.19 -17.32 9.94
CA VAL A 131 -3.27 -16.21 10.12
C VAL A 131 -4.07 -14.93 10.21
N LEU A 132 -3.74 -14.12 11.21
CA LEU A 132 -4.28 -12.77 11.32
C LEU A 132 -3.47 -11.87 10.42
N ILE A 133 -4.15 -11.02 9.66
CA ILE A 133 -3.47 -10.06 8.79
C ILE A 133 -3.71 -8.66 9.32
N GLU A 134 -2.62 -8.02 9.71
CA GLU A 134 -2.67 -6.63 10.13
C GLU A 134 -2.21 -5.77 8.97
N SER A 135 -3.08 -4.90 8.49
CA SER A 135 -2.75 -4.05 7.34
C SER A 135 -2.53 -2.61 7.77
N LEU A 136 -1.50 -2.01 7.22
CA LEU A 136 -1.16 -0.61 7.42
C LEU A 136 -1.21 0.07 6.05
N LEU A 137 -1.77 1.26 5.98
CA LEU A 137 -1.87 1.96 4.70
C LEU A 137 -0.52 2.55 4.29
N ALA A 138 -0.20 2.39 3.03
CA ALA A 138 0.97 3.02 2.42
C ALA A 138 0.59 3.48 1.02
N GLY A 139 1.34 4.44 0.49
CA GLY A 139 1.08 4.93 -0.86
C GLY A 139 1.44 3.88 -1.91
N GLU A 140 0.70 3.86 -3.00
CA GLU A 140 0.93 2.91 -4.08
C GLU A 140 2.36 3.02 -4.63
N SER A 141 2.84 4.24 -4.86
CA SER A 141 4.20 4.44 -5.36
C SER A 141 5.25 4.08 -4.32
N GLU A 142 4.95 4.33 -3.04
CA GLU A 142 5.85 3.93 -1.96
C GLU A 142 6.00 2.42 -1.91
N ILE A 143 4.90 1.71 -2.07
CA ILE A 143 4.91 0.25 -2.09
C ILE A 143 5.67 -0.26 -3.30
N ALA A 144 5.45 0.32 -4.47
CA ALA A 144 6.15 -0.10 -5.69
C ALA A 144 7.66 0.04 -5.54
N ARG A 145 8.10 1.17 -4.98
CA ARG A 145 9.53 1.38 -4.73
C ARG A 145 10.08 0.39 -3.71
N ALA A 146 9.31 0.12 -2.68
CA ALA A 146 9.73 -0.84 -1.65
C ALA A 146 9.81 -2.26 -2.21
N ILE A 147 8.87 -2.64 -3.07
CA ILE A 147 8.92 -3.95 -3.70
C ILE A 147 10.21 -4.08 -4.53
N ASP A 148 10.53 -3.07 -5.31
CA ASP A 148 11.77 -3.06 -6.08
C ASP A 148 13.00 -3.13 -5.20
N GLN A 149 12.98 -2.39 -4.09
CA GLN A 149 14.11 -2.34 -3.18
C GLN A 149 14.33 -3.69 -2.48
N TYR A 150 13.29 -4.28 -1.95
CA TYR A 150 13.42 -5.47 -1.11
C TYR A 150 13.36 -6.77 -1.89
N TYR A 151 12.41 -6.91 -2.80
CA TYR A 151 12.30 -8.12 -3.61
C TYR A 151 13.30 -8.11 -4.78
N GLY A 152 13.39 -6.96 -5.44
CA GLY A 152 14.29 -6.83 -6.58
C GLY A 152 15.73 -7.08 -6.21
N HIS A 153 16.17 -6.48 -5.11
CA HIS A 153 17.53 -6.64 -4.62
C HIS A 153 17.82 -8.10 -4.27
N GLU A 154 16.93 -8.72 -3.51
CA GLU A 154 17.08 -10.10 -3.10
C GLU A 154 17.04 -11.04 -4.28
N LEU A 155 16.09 -10.83 -5.19
CA LEU A 155 16.00 -11.65 -6.39
C LEU A 155 17.21 -11.50 -7.30
N SER A 156 17.79 -10.30 -7.36
CA SER A 156 19.00 -10.09 -8.14
C SER A 156 20.16 -10.91 -7.61
N ILE A 157 20.32 -10.92 -6.29
CA ILE A 157 21.37 -11.71 -5.66
C ILE A 157 21.13 -13.18 -5.88
N ASP A 158 19.93 -13.65 -5.64
CA ASP A 158 19.56 -15.04 -5.85
C ASP A 158 19.71 -15.44 -7.30
N GLY A 159 19.30 -14.58 -8.22
CA GLY A 159 19.45 -14.84 -9.65
C GLY A 159 20.92 -14.97 -10.04
N ILE A 160 21.77 -14.10 -9.56
CA ILE A 160 23.19 -14.15 -9.85
C ILE A 160 23.79 -15.43 -9.29
N LEU A 161 23.48 -15.77 -8.06
CA LEU A 161 23.98 -17.00 -7.45
C LEU A 161 23.50 -18.24 -8.20
N HIS A 162 22.25 -18.26 -8.60
CA HIS A 162 21.69 -19.36 -9.37
C HIS A 162 22.41 -19.52 -10.72
N GLU A 163 22.62 -18.42 -11.43
CA GLU A 163 23.30 -18.43 -12.70
C GLU A 163 24.74 -18.92 -12.56
N ILE A 164 25.42 -18.51 -11.51
CA ILE A 164 26.77 -18.97 -11.23
C ILE A 164 26.80 -20.48 -11.00
N GLU A 165 25.86 -20.98 -10.20
CA GLU A 165 25.77 -22.40 -9.88
C GLU A 165 25.44 -23.26 -11.08
N THR A 166 24.59 -22.76 -11.96
CA THR A 166 24.17 -23.53 -13.14
C THR A 166 25.09 -23.30 -14.34
N GLY A 167 25.97 -22.32 -14.26
CA GLY A 167 26.84 -21.99 -15.37
C GLY A 167 26.15 -21.30 -16.52
N GLU A 168 25.00 -20.71 -16.27
CA GLU A 168 24.21 -20.04 -17.30
C GLU A 168 24.57 -18.57 -17.50
N ILE A 169 25.54 -18.07 -16.77
CA ILE A 169 26.01 -16.71 -16.97
C ILE A 169 26.92 -16.67 -18.17
N ASP A 170 26.54 -15.92 -19.15
CA ASP A 170 27.36 -15.71 -20.34
C ASP A 170 27.91 -14.31 -20.38
#